data_449dfb70295194ec364179520437ca56
#
_entry.id   449dfb70295194ec364179520437ca56
#
_cell.length_a   1.000
_cell.length_b   1.000
_cell.length_c   1.000
_cell.angle_alpha   90.00
_cell.angle_beta   90.00
_cell.angle_gamma   90.00
#
_symmetry.space_group_name_H-M   'P 1'
#
loop_
_entity.id
_entity.type
_entity.pdbx_description
1 polymer ?
#
loop_
_entity_poly.entity_id
_entity_poly.type
_entity_poly.pdbx_seq_one_letter_code
_entity_poly.pdbx_strand_id
1 'polypeptide(L)'
;MTNLAVDFCGIPLEHPVINGSGTFDAIAARRAFGDELLRSFPFSAFVSKTITLEPRAGNPPPRLWETPAGMINSIGLPNKGLDGFLERDLPLLGELPVPLIVSVMGRSQDEFKALVRGVAAPPEVAALELNVSCPNVESGLIVGEQPAETRSLLEAVRPITEKPLIVKLTPNVAEPGAVAGAAEEGGADAVSLINTLKAAALDPASLRPWLGAGSGGLSGPAVRAVAIHQVRAVAAAVSIPVIGMGGIGSGAEALDFLAGGAALVAVGTENFRDPAAGSRVCRELREELRRRGFGSPAEARGLSLPEPALNLRSRSS
;
A
#
# COMPACT_ATOMS: atom_id res chain seq x y z
N MET A 1 -22.93 -18.91 -3.10
CA MET A 1 -22.04 -18.07 -3.94
C MET A 1 -21.02 -17.43 -3.03
N THR A 2 -19.72 -17.40 -3.41
CA THR A 2 -18.68 -16.74 -2.62
C THR A 2 -18.89 -15.22 -2.63
N ASN A 3 -19.09 -14.62 -1.45
CA ASN A 3 -19.23 -13.18 -1.27
C ASN A 3 -17.85 -12.58 -1.03
N LEU A 4 -17.43 -11.60 -1.83
CA LEU A 4 -16.13 -10.93 -1.70
C LEU A 4 -16.17 -9.64 -0.88
N ALA A 5 -17.38 -9.16 -0.49
CA ALA A 5 -17.51 -7.91 0.26
C ALA A 5 -16.72 -7.95 1.57
N VAL A 6 -16.06 -6.85 1.88
CA VAL A 6 -15.29 -6.66 3.11
C VAL A 6 -15.58 -5.28 3.69
N ASP A 7 -15.58 -5.15 5.00
CA ASP A 7 -15.48 -3.86 5.68
C ASP A 7 -14.01 -3.58 6.00
N PHE A 8 -13.55 -2.38 5.66
CA PHE A 8 -12.19 -1.95 5.95
C PHE A 8 -12.22 -0.61 6.69
N CYS A 9 -11.98 -0.64 7.99
CA CYS A 9 -12.01 0.54 8.86
C CYS A 9 -13.33 1.34 8.74
N GLY A 10 -14.48 0.63 8.64
CA GLY A 10 -15.79 1.23 8.45
C GLY A 10 -16.10 1.65 7.01
N ILE A 11 -15.22 1.36 6.06
CA ILE A 11 -15.45 1.61 4.62
C ILE A 11 -15.92 0.30 3.98
N PRO A 12 -17.18 0.23 3.47
CA PRO A 12 -17.66 -0.96 2.78
C PRO A 12 -17.03 -1.06 1.38
N LEU A 13 -16.43 -2.22 1.10
CA LEU A 13 -15.78 -2.52 -0.18
C LEU A 13 -16.43 -3.75 -0.83
N GLU A 14 -16.60 -3.73 -2.15
CA GLU A 14 -17.20 -4.86 -2.90
C GLU A 14 -16.32 -6.11 -2.91
N HIS A 15 -14.99 -5.92 -2.77
CA HIS A 15 -14.02 -7.01 -2.77
C HIS A 15 -12.68 -6.55 -2.16
N PRO A 16 -11.79 -7.46 -1.74
CA PRO A 16 -10.54 -7.07 -1.04
C PRO A 16 -9.41 -6.59 -1.97
N VAL A 17 -9.63 -6.42 -3.27
CA VAL A 17 -8.56 -6.05 -4.23
C VAL A 17 -8.57 -4.55 -4.49
N ILE A 18 -7.45 -3.88 -4.18
CA ILE A 18 -7.21 -2.46 -4.43
C ILE A 18 -5.92 -2.28 -5.25
N ASN A 19 -5.60 -1.04 -5.68
CA ASN A 19 -4.29 -0.75 -6.29
C ASN A 19 -3.26 -0.32 -5.23
N GLY A 20 -1.99 -0.59 -5.50
CA GLY A 20 -0.89 0.05 -4.76
C GLY A 20 -0.71 1.51 -5.18
N SER A 21 -0.38 2.40 -4.24
CA SER A 21 -0.15 3.83 -4.49
C SER A 21 0.82 4.06 -5.66
N GLY A 22 0.39 4.87 -6.64
CA GLY A 22 1.20 5.28 -7.79
C GLY A 22 1.47 4.19 -8.83
N THR A 23 0.71 3.08 -8.84
CA THR A 23 0.84 1.98 -9.80
C THR A 23 -0.30 1.90 -10.80
N PHE A 24 -1.33 2.71 -10.63
CA PHE A 24 -2.44 2.89 -11.55
C PHE A 24 -2.78 4.37 -11.63
N ASP A 25 -2.76 4.96 -12.82
CA ASP A 25 -3.15 6.36 -13.06
C ASP A 25 -4.62 6.40 -13.54
N ALA A 26 -5.54 6.59 -12.61
CA ALA A 26 -6.97 6.62 -12.91
C ALA A 26 -7.36 7.79 -13.83
N ILE A 27 -6.65 8.94 -13.75
CA ILE A 27 -6.90 10.10 -14.61
C ILE A 27 -6.48 9.80 -16.04
N ALA A 28 -5.29 9.23 -16.23
CA ALA A 28 -4.81 8.82 -17.56
C ALA A 28 -5.64 7.67 -18.12
N ALA A 29 -6.00 6.69 -17.30
CA ALA A 29 -6.87 5.59 -17.71
C ALA A 29 -8.27 6.09 -18.16
N ARG A 30 -8.86 7.05 -17.44
CA ARG A 30 -10.14 7.66 -17.85
C ARG A 30 -10.04 8.40 -19.19
N ARG A 31 -8.91 9.08 -19.44
CA ARG A 31 -8.66 9.73 -20.74
C ARG A 31 -8.56 8.71 -21.88
N ALA A 32 -7.97 7.53 -21.60
CA ALA A 32 -7.79 6.48 -22.60
C ALA A 32 -9.06 5.65 -22.84
N PHE A 33 -9.80 5.30 -21.77
CA PHE A 33 -10.93 4.37 -21.83
C PHE A 33 -12.31 5.06 -21.69
N GLY A 34 -12.32 6.37 -21.46
CA GLY A 34 -13.58 7.13 -21.28
C GLY A 34 -14.37 6.67 -20.05
N ASP A 35 -15.70 6.81 -20.14
CA ASP A 35 -16.63 6.44 -19.06
C ASP A 35 -16.75 4.92 -18.85
N GLU A 36 -16.21 4.09 -19.75
CA GLU A 36 -16.16 2.64 -19.53
C GLU A 36 -15.35 2.29 -18.28
N LEU A 37 -14.28 3.05 -18.00
CA LEU A 37 -13.52 2.89 -16.78
C LEU A 37 -14.40 3.07 -15.52
N LEU A 38 -15.33 4.04 -15.53
CA LEU A 38 -16.19 4.30 -14.38
C LEU A 38 -17.24 3.19 -14.19
N ARG A 39 -17.69 2.55 -15.30
CA ARG A 39 -18.64 1.42 -15.24
C ARG A 39 -17.99 0.11 -14.81
N SER A 40 -16.68 -0.03 -15.04
CA SER A 40 -15.93 -1.28 -14.83
C SER A 40 -14.60 -0.98 -14.14
N PHE A 41 -14.62 -0.20 -13.06
CA PHE A 41 -13.42 0.16 -12.34
C PHE A 41 -12.74 -1.09 -11.74
N PRO A 42 -11.41 -1.29 -11.95
CA PRO A 42 -10.77 -2.57 -11.64
C PRO A 42 -10.52 -2.84 -10.16
N PHE A 43 -10.79 -1.88 -9.29
CA PHE A 43 -10.49 -1.94 -7.85
C PHE A 43 -11.70 -1.54 -7.01
N SER A 44 -11.81 -2.06 -5.79
CA SER A 44 -12.89 -1.72 -4.85
C SER A 44 -12.63 -0.44 -4.04
N ALA A 45 -11.39 0.04 -4.00
CA ALA A 45 -10.97 1.36 -3.56
C ALA A 45 -9.78 1.81 -4.40
N PHE A 46 -9.59 3.12 -4.52
CA PHE A 46 -8.47 3.69 -5.28
C PHE A 46 -7.49 4.39 -4.35
N VAL A 47 -6.22 3.96 -4.38
CA VAL A 47 -5.11 4.63 -3.66
C VAL A 47 -4.39 5.55 -4.64
N SER A 48 -4.39 6.86 -4.34
CA SER A 48 -3.78 7.87 -5.20
C SER A 48 -2.26 7.73 -5.31
N LYS A 49 -1.67 8.38 -6.30
CA LYS A 49 -0.23 8.67 -6.27
C LYS A 49 0.10 9.43 -5.00
N THR A 50 1.19 9.04 -4.33
CA THR A 50 1.68 9.78 -3.15
C THR A 50 1.98 11.24 -3.51
N ILE A 51 1.39 12.16 -2.77
CA ILE A 51 1.63 13.60 -2.90
C ILE A 51 2.52 14.11 -1.77
N THR A 52 3.19 15.22 -2.01
CA THR A 52 4.01 15.96 -1.05
C THR A 52 3.47 17.36 -0.87
N LEU A 53 3.91 18.07 0.17
CA LEU A 53 3.45 19.45 0.41
C LEU A 53 3.76 20.33 -0.81
N GLU A 54 5.02 20.32 -1.23
CA GLU A 54 5.49 21.04 -2.41
C GLU A 54 5.51 20.14 -3.66
N PRO A 55 5.36 20.68 -4.88
CA PRO A 55 5.51 19.94 -6.13
C PRO A 55 6.89 19.28 -6.25
N ARG A 56 6.95 18.12 -6.90
CA ARG A 56 8.21 17.41 -7.18
C ARG A 56 8.30 17.00 -8.64
N ALA A 57 9.46 17.20 -9.24
CA ALA A 57 9.77 16.77 -10.61
C ALA A 57 10.08 15.25 -10.70
N GLY A 58 10.42 14.62 -9.57
CA GLY A 58 10.95 13.26 -9.51
C GLY A 58 12.46 13.21 -9.76
N ASN A 59 12.98 11.99 -9.78
CA ASN A 59 14.42 11.73 -9.97
C ASN A 59 14.85 11.93 -11.45
N PRO A 60 16.16 12.12 -11.73
CA PRO A 60 16.69 12.12 -13.08
C PRO A 60 16.44 10.75 -13.79
N PRO A 61 16.17 10.73 -15.12
CA PRO A 61 16.12 9.49 -15.87
C PRO A 61 17.54 8.90 -16.10
N PRO A 62 17.61 7.60 -16.40
CA PRO A 62 16.56 6.59 -16.45
C PRO A 62 15.96 6.28 -15.09
N ARG A 63 14.64 6.00 -15.05
CA ARG A 63 13.90 5.79 -13.80
C ARG A 63 13.41 4.36 -13.58
N LEU A 64 13.59 3.51 -14.60
CA LEU A 64 13.09 2.14 -14.60
C LEU A 64 14.16 1.20 -15.14
N TRP A 65 14.20 -0.01 -14.58
CA TRP A 65 14.96 -1.15 -15.08
C TRP A 65 14.09 -2.40 -14.95
N GLU A 66 13.85 -3.08 -16.06
CA GLU A 66 13.16 -4.36 -16.06
C GLU A 66 14.11 -5.49 -15.65
N THR A 67 13.62 -6.39 -14.78
CA THR A 67 14.33 -7.59 -14.37
C THR A 67 13.57 -8.83 -14.83
N PRO A 68 14.17 -10.03 -14.85
CA PRO A 68 13.47 -11.25 -15.24
C PRO A 68 12.19 -11.55 -14.44
N ALA A 69 12.07 -11.02 -13.23
CA ALA A 69 10.95 -11.30 -12.33
C ALA A 69 10.39 -10.05 -11.66
N GLY A 70 10.42 -8.90 -12.33
CA GLY A 70 9.88 -7.66 -11.82
C GLY A 70 10.58 -6.43 -12.38
N MET A 71 10.62 -5.34 -11.63
CA MET A 71 11.31 -4.14 -12.04
C MET A 71 11.93 -3.40 -10.86
N ILE A 72 12.99 -2.64 -11.15
CA ILE A 72 13.57 -1.66 -10.22
C ILE A 72 13.14 -0.29 -10.70
N ASN A 73 12.56 0.52 -9.81
CA ASN A 73 12.15 1.87 -10.11
C ASN A 73 12.82 2.90 -9.20
N SER A 74 13.06 4.08 -9.75
CA SER A 74 13.55 5.27 -9.03
C SER A 74 12.79 6.49 -9.52
N ILE A 75 11.49 6.52 -9.28
CA ILE A 75 10.60 7.55 -9.82
C ILE A 75 10.78 8.89 -9.11
N GLY A 76 11.00 8.91 -7.79
CA GLY A 76 11.23 10.12 -7.00
C GLY A 76 9.97 10.93 -6.72
N LEU A 77 8.79 10.30 -6.76
CA LEU A 77 7.48 10.87 -6.42
C LEU A 77 7.14 12.18 -7.20
N PRO A 78 7.20 12.21 -8.53
CA PRO A 78 6.70 13.38 -9.27
C PRO A 78 5.23 13.59 -8.95
N ASN A 79 4.89 14.81 -8.51
CA ASN A 79 3.52 15.19 -8.16
C ASN A 79 3.39 16.72 -8.17
N LYS A 80 2.15 17.23 -8.11
CA LYS A 80 1.81 18.64 -8.21
C LYS A 80 1.81 19.39 -6.87
N GLY A 81 2.20 18.73 -5.77
CA GLY A 81 2.06 19.25 -4.42
C GLY A 81 0.61 19.19 -3.92
N LEU A 82 0.40 19.61 -2.68
CA LEU A 82 -0.92 19.60 -2.05
C LEU A 82 -1.93 20.46 -2.82
N ASP A 83 -1.60 21.72 -3.09
CA ASP A 83 -2.50 22.65 -3.78
C ASP A 83 -2.86 22.13 -5.18
N GLY A 84 -1.85 21.70 -5.95
CA GLY A 84 -2.07 21.17 -7.28
C GLY A 84 -2.88 19.88 -7.30
N PHE A 85 -2.80 19.06 -6.25
CA PHE A 85 -3.66 17.89 -6.06
C PHE A 85 -5.10 18.30 -5.78
N LEU A 86 -5.32 19.20 -4.82
CA LEU A 86 -6.65 19.65 -4.43
C LEU A 86 -7.39 20.37 -5.58
N GLU A 87 -6.68 21.20 -6.34
CA GLU A 87 -7.28 21.98 -7.44
C GLU A 87 -7.51 21.17 -8.72
N ARG A 88 -6.64 20.21 -9.04
CA ARG A 88 -6.60 19.60 -10.39
C ARG A 88 -6.87 18.11 -10.40
N ASP A 89 -6.39 17.35 -9.38
CA ASP A 89 -6.49 15.90 -9.38
C ASP A 89 -7.71 15.43 -8.58
N LEU A 90 -7.97 16.02 -7.41
CA LEU A 90 -9.07 15.63 -6.53
C LEU A 90 -10.46 15.72 -7.20
N PRO A 91 -10.80 16.79 -7.95
CA PRO A 91 -12.10 16.85 -8.63
C PRO A 91 -12.32 15.69 -9.61
N LEU A 92 -11.26 15.26 -10.30
CA LEU A 92 -11.32 14.13 -11.24
C LEU A 92 -11.36 12.77 -10.53
N LEU A 93 -10.63 12.64 -9.42
CA LEU A 93 -10.58 11.42 -8.62
C LEU A 93 -11.85 11.22 -7.78
N GLY A 94 -12.51 12.30 -7.37
CA GLY A 94 -13.79 12.27 -6.66
C GLY A 94 -14.97 11.76 -7.51
N GLU A 95 -14.80 11.70 -8.84
CA GLU A 95 -15.79 11.10 -9.74
C GLU A 95 -15.66 9.57 -9.88
N LEU A 96 -14.63 8.96 -9.30
CA LEU A 96 -14.46 7.50 -9.33
C LEU A 96 -15.59 6.81 -8.56
N PRO A 97 -16.08 5.65 -9.03
CA PRO A 97 -17.20 4.95 -8.40
C PRO A 97 -16.82 4.16 -7.14
N VAL A 98 -15.65 4.43 -6.57
CA VAL A 98 -15.08 3.70 -5.44
C VAL A 98 -14.47 4.67 -4.41
N PRO A 99 -14.35 4.28 -3.13
CA PRO A 99 -13.70 5.09 -2.11
C PRO A 99 -12.28 5.51 -2.50
N LEU A 100 -11.96 6.79 -2.28
CA LEU A 100 -10.64 7.38 -2.54
C LEU A 100 -9.79 7.36 -1.27
N ILE A 101 -8.63 6.72 -1.35
CA ILE A 101 -7.57 6.74 -0.33
C ILE A 101 -6.46 7.64 -0.84
N VAL A 102 -6.15 8.74 -0.14
CA VAL A 102 -5.08 9.65 -0.56
C VAL A 102 -3.77 9.31 0.12
N SER A 103 -2.75 8.98 -0.69
CA SER A 103 -1.41 8.71 -0.19
C SER A 103 -0.60 10.00 -0.08
N VAL A 104 0.01 10.24 1.09
CA VAL A 104 0.78 11.45 1.40
C VAL A 104 2.15 11.10 1.96
N MET A 105 3.13 11.98 1.73
CA MET A 105 4.48 11.86 2.29
C MET A 105 5.04 13.22 2.64
N GLY A 106 5.39 13.42 3.91
CA GLY A 106 6.13 14.55 4.43
C GLY A 106 7.59 14.18 4.72
N ARG A 107 8.45 15.19 4.86
CA ARG A 107 9.84 15.06 5.31
C ARG A 107 10.04 15.47 6.77
N SER A 108 9.00 16.06 7.37
CA SER A 108 8.93 16.41 8.78
C SER A 108 7.53 16.17 9.32
N GLN A 109 7.37 16.13 10.64
CA GLN A 109 6.06 16.04 11.26
C GLN A 109 5.14 17.19 10.85
N ASP A 110 5.67 18.41 10.69
CA ASP A 110 4.87 19.56 10.30
C ASP A 110 4.39 19.46 8.85
N GLU A 111 5.21 18.94 7.91
CA GLU A 111 4.75 18.65 6.56
C GLU A 111 3.63 17.59 6.56
N PHE A 112 3.77 16.51 7.36
CA PHE A 112 2.70 15.51 7.50
C PHE A 112 1.42 16.10 8.07
N LYS A 113 1.52 16.94 9.12
CA LYS A 113 0.35 17.64 9.71
C LYS A 113 -0.36 18.52 8.68
N ALA A 114 0.40 19.28 7.88
CA ALA A 114 -0.16 20.13 6.83
C ALA A 114 -0.87 19.30 5.75
N LEU A 115 -0.21 18.22 5.27
CA LEU A 115 -0.79 17.29 4.30
C LEU A 115 -2.06 16.63 4.83
N VAL A 116 -2.02 16.05 6.03
CA VAL A 116 -3.20 15.39 6.64
C VAL A 116 -4.36 16.37 6.78
N ARG A 117 -4.11 17.59 7.27
CA ARG A 117 -5.14 18.63 7.38
C ARG A 117 -5.76 18.97 6.02
N GLY A 118 -4.93 19.14 4.99
CA GLY A 118 -5.40 19.49 3.66
C GLY A 118 -6.22 18.39 3.00
N VAL A 119 -5.72 17.14 3.02
CA VAL A 119 -6.38 16.03 2.33
C VAL A 119 -7.53 15.40 3.14
N ALA A 120 -7.59 15.59 4.46
CA ALA A 120 -8.69 15.06 5.26
C ALA A 120 -9.96 15.94 5.18
N ALA A 121 -9.84 17.22 4.82
CA ALA A 121 -10.97 18.15 4.75
C ALA A 121 -12.00 17.80 3.65
N PRO A 122 -11.62 17.45 2.40
CA PRO A 122 -12.57 17.12 1.36
C PRO A 122 -13.37 15.85 1.67
N PRO A 123 -14.72 15.86 1.45
CA PRO A 123 -15.57 14.70 1.72
C PRO A 123 -15.31 13.52 0.78
N GLU A 124 -14.75 13.74 -0.40
CA GLU A 124 -14.42 12.72 -1.39
C GLU A 124 -13.33 11.76 -0.91
N VAL A 125 -12.51 12.19 0.05
CA VAL A 125 -11.43 11.36 0.61
C VAL A 125 -11.98 10.47 1.71
N ALA A 126 -11.93 9.16 1.52
CA ALA A 126 -12.43 8.17 2.47
C ALA A 126 -11.39 7.81 3.55
N ALA A 127 -10.11 7.75 3.20
CA ALA A 127 -9.01 7.41 4.10
C ALA A 127 -7.69 8.04 3.63
N LEU A 128 -6.67 8.05 4.50
CA LEU A 128 -5.34 8.55 4.20
C LEU A 128 -4.31 7.42 4.33
N GLU A 129 -3.37 7.33 3.37
CA GLU A 129 -2.19 6.45 3.47
C GLU A 129 -0.95 7.32 3.74
N LEU A 130 -0.31 7.13 4.90
CA LEU A 130 0.94 7.80 5.28
C LEU A 130 2.12 6.96 4.77
N ASN A 131 2.81 7.44 3.74
CA ASN A 131 4.00 6.79 3.21
C ASN A 131 5.23 7.22 4.04
N VAL A 132 5.66 6.37 4.97
CA VAL A 132 6.74 6.65 5.92
C VAL A 132 8.12 6.20 5.42
N SER A 133 8.29 5.95 4.14
CA SER A 133 9.56 5.45 3.54
C SER A 133 10.59 6.56 3.26
N CYS A 134 10.37 7.80 3.71
CA CYS A 134 11.31 8.92 3.52
C CYS A 134 12.12 9.20 4.78
N PRO A 135 13.38 9.69 4.64
CA PRO A 135 14.13 10.20 5.77
C PRO A 135 13.45 11.44 6.38
N ASN A 136 13.39 11.48 7.71
CA ASN A 136 13.05 12.68 8.44
C ASN A 136 14.19 13.70 8.30
N VAL A 137 13.88 14.95 7.98
CA VAL A 137 14.87 16.02 7.75
C VAL A 137 15.63 16.36 9.05
N GLU A 138 14.98 16.23 10.20
CA GLU A 138 15.53 16.59 11.50
C GLU A 138 16.45 15.50 12.05
N SER A 139 16.03 14.22 12.01
CA SER A 139 16.78 13.09 12.55
C SER A 139 17.67 12.39 11.51
N GLY A 140 17.40 12.58 10.21
CA GLY A 140 18.05 11.84 9.12
C GLY A 140 17.62 10.37 9.04
N LEU A 141 16.79 9.91 9.98
CA LEU A 141 16.29 8.54 10.04
C LEU A 141 15.07 8.36 9.14
N ILE A 142 14.92 7.19 8.54
CA ILE A 142 13.70 6.84 7.82
C ILE A 142 12.63 6.50 8.86
N VAL A 143 11.54 7.29 8.90
CA VAL A 143 10.45 7.16 9.88
C VAL A 143 9.95 5.71 9.94
N GLY A 144 9.68 5.09 8.80
CA GLY A 144 9.19 3.71 8.70
C GLY A 144 10.22 2.62 9.05
N GLU A 145 11.47 2.98 9.37
CA GLU A 145 12.50 2.04 9.86
C GLU A 145 12.65 2.10 11.39
N GLN A 146 12.03 3.09 12.05
CA GLN A 146 12.18 3.35 13.49
C GLN A 146 10.81 3.33 14.19
N PRO A 147 10.54 2.38 15.10
CA PRO A 147 9.27 2.31 15.82
C PRO A 147 8.91 3.61 16.55
N ALA A 148 9.87 4.20 17.28
CA ALA A 148 9.62 5.44 18.03
C ALA A 148 9.26 6.63 17.15
N GLU A 149 9.92 6.80 15.99
CA GLU A 149 9.62 7.86 15.03
C GLU A 149 8.23 7.65 14.39
N THR A 150 7.90 6.39 14.06
CA THR A 150 6.59 6.03 13.51
C THR A 150 5.47 6.36 14.50
N ARG A 151 5.61 5.95 15.76
CA ARG A 151 4.65 6.27 16.81
C ARG A 151 4.50 7.78 17.01
N SER A 152 5.63 8.50 17.17
CA SER A 152 5.62 9.96 17.37
C SER A 152 4.93 10.69 16.23
N LEU A 153 5.14 10.25 14.97
CA LEU A 153 4.43 10.81 13.81
C LEU A 153 2.93 10.60 13.94
N LEU A 154 2.48 9.38 14.27
CA LEU A 154 1.06 9.06 14.37
C LEU A 154 0.40 9.85 15.51
N GLU A 155 1.01 9.93 16.68
CA GLU A 155 0.53 10.75 17.81
C GLU A 155 0.38 12.23 17.41
N ALA A 156 1.25 12.74 16.53
CA ALA A 156 1.21 14.11 16.05
C ALA A 156 0.11 14.38 15.01
N VAL A 157 -0.26 13.38 14.17
CA VAL A 157 -1.25 13.56 13.08
C VAL A 157 -2.63 13.04 13.43
N ARG A 158 -2.76 12.06 14.34
CA ARG A 158 -4.05 11.47 14.71
C ARG A 158 -5.09 12.51 15.18
N PRO A 159 -4.73 13.51 16.01
CA PRO A 159 -5.72 14.52 16.46
C PRO A 159 -6.26 15.42 15.34
N ILE A 160 -5.70 15.37 14.13
CA ILE A 160 -6.07 16.27 13.03
C ILE A 160 -7.28 15.74 12.25
N THR A 161 -7.52 14.42 12.26
CA THR A 161 -8.58 13.80 11.44
C THR A 161 -9.20 12.60 12.12
N GLU A 162 -10.50 12.40 11.91
CA GLU A 162 -11.23 11.17 12.29
C GLU A 162 -11.24 10.14 11.15
N LYS A 163 -10.77 10.49 9.97
CA LYS A 163 -10.68 9.55 8.84
C LYS A 163 -9.65 8.46 9.13
N PRO A 164 -9.84 7.25 8.61
CA PRO A 164 -8.88 6.16 8.78
C PRO A 164 -7.48 6.55 8.29
N LEU A 165 -6.48 6.31 9.16
CA LEU A 165 -5.05 6.49 8.88
C LEU A 165 -4.39 5.14 8.64
N ILE A 166 -3.88 4.94 7.43
CA ILE A 166 -3.14 3.74 7.00
C ILE A 166 -1.65 4.07 6.97
N VAL A 167 -0.80 3.28 7.61
CA VAL A 167 0.65 3.50 7.55
C VAL A 167 1.29 2.53 6.57
N LYS A 168 1.93 3.07 5.52
CA LYS A 168 2.63 2.25 4.53
C LYS A 168 4.07 1.99 4.94
N LEU A 169 4.31 0.75 5.36
CA LEU A 169 5.58 0.28 5.89
C LEU A 169 6.59 -0.06 4.78
N THR A 170 7.87 0.17 5.08
CA THR A 170 9.00 -0.25 4.24
C THR A 170 9.40 -1.70 4.56
N PRO A 171 9.79 -2.49 3.56
CA PRO A 171 10.33 -3.84 3.81
C PRO A 171 11.81 -3.84 4.27
N ASN A 172 12.45 -2.66 4.30
CA ASN A 172 13.90 -2.56 4.55
C ASN A 172 14.22 -2.45 6.05
N VAL A 173 13.56 -3.28 6.84
CA VAL A 173 13.69 -3.37 8.30
C VAL A 173 13.84 -4.83 8.73
N ALA A 174 14.50 -5.06 9.85
CA ALA A 174 14.63 -6.41 10.40
C ALA A 174 13.34 -6.90 11.07
N GLU A 175 12.64 -6.01 11.79
CA GLU A 175 11.48 -6.32 12.62
C GLU A 175 10.25 -5.48 12.20
N PRO A 176 9.58 -5.83 11.09
CA PRO A 176 8.43 -5.06 10.60
C PRO A 176 7.24 -5.06 11.58
N GLY A 177 7.10 -6.12 12.39
CA GLY A 177 6.07 -6.21 13.44
C GLY A 177 6.23 -5.14 14.53
N ALA A 178 7.47 -4.80 14.91
CA ALA A 178 7.72 -3.76 15.90
C ALA A 178 7.33 -2.36 15.38
N VAL A 179 7.59 -2.08 14.10
CA VAL A 179 7.18 -0.81 13.47
C VAL A 179 5.66 -0.73 13.33
N ALA A 180 5.02 -1.85 12.95
CA ALA A 180 3.56 -1.94 12.86
C ALA A 180 2.88 -1.76 14.22
N GLY A 181 3.40 -2.39 15.27
CA GLY A 181 2.91 -2.22 16.65
C GLY A 181 3.03 -0.77 17.13
N ALA A 182 4.14 -0.11 16.84
CA ALA A 182 4.32 1.31 17.15
C ALA A 182 3.37 2.22 16.36
N ALA A 183 3.02 1.87 15.10
CA ALA A 183 2.01 2.57 14.33
C ALA A 183 0.61 2.41 14.97
N GLU A 184 0.23 1.20 15.38
CA GLU A 184 -1.03 0.91 16.08
C GLU A 184 -1.11 1.69 17.41
N GLU A 185 -0.07 1.63 18.24
CA GLU A 185 0.02 2.38 19.50
C GLU A 185 -0.08 3.91 19.29
N GLY A 186 0.43 4.42 18.17
CA GLY A 186 0.34 5.84 17.79
C GLY A 186 -1.01 6.25 17.22
N GLY A 187 -1.96 5.32 17.00
CA GLY A 187 -3.32 5.59 16.55
C GLY A 187 -3.54 5.39 15.05
N ALA A 188 -2.76 4.52 14.40
CA ALA A 188 -3.08 4.04 13.06
C ALA A 188 -4.31 3.12 13.09
N ASP A 189 -5.19 3.24 12.09
CA ASP A 189 -6.36 2.38 11.91
C ASP A 189 -6.04 1.13 11.07
N ALA A 190 -4.98 1.19 10.28
CA ALA A 190 -4.48 0.06 9.47
C ALA A 190 -3.01 0.25 9.10
N VAL A 191 -2.38 -0.84 8.64
CA VAL A 191 -1.05 -0.79 8.03
C VAL A 191 -1.08 -1.40 6.63
N SER A 192 -0.23 -0.89 5.72
CA SER A 192 -0.03 -1.46 4.39
C SER A 192 1.44 -1.84 4.19
N LEU A 193 1.71 -2.98 3.62
CA LEU A 193 3.07 -3.45 3.29
C LEU A 193 3.04 -4.50 2.16
N ILE A 194 4.09 -4.59 1.34
CA ILE A 194 5.37 -3.91 1.50
C ILE A 194 5.51 -2.77 0.47
N ASN A 195 6.28 -1.73 0.83
CA ASN A 195 6.85 -0.86 -0.18
C ASN A 195 7.96 -1.64 -0.93
N THR A 196 8.80 -1.00 -1.75
CA THR A 196 9.82 -1.66 -2.57
C THR A 196 11.09 -1.98 -1.76
N LEU A 197 11.75 -3.10 -2.09
CA LEU A 197 13.06 -3.45 -1.53
C LEU A 197 14.16 -2.59 -2.17
N LYS A 198 15.10 -2.09 -1.39
CA LYS A 198 16.28 -1.37 -1.91
C LYS A 198 17.05 -2.26 -2.89
N ALA A 199 17.31 -1.75 -4.09
CA ALA A 199 17.99 -2.50 -5.16
C ALA A 199 18.74 -1.55 -6.10
N ALA A 200 19.63 -2.12 -6.91
CA ALA A 200 20.36 -1.41 -7.95
C ALA A 200 20.45 -2.26 -9.22
N ALA A 201 20.57 -1.60 -10.37
CA ALA A 201 20.91 -2.21 -11.64
C ALA A 201 22.16 -1.54 -12.20
N LEU A 202 23.03 -2.31 -12.82
CA LEU A 202 24.21 -1.80 -13.49
C LEU A 202 24.02 -1.87 -15.00
N ASP A 203 24.45 -0.83 -15.69
CA ASP A 203 24.58 -0.83 -17.15
C ASP A 203 25.58 -1.91 -17.56
N PRO A 204 25.21 -2.87 -18.43
CA PRO A 204 26.06 -4.01 -18.74
C PRO A 204 27.35 -3.64 -19.50
N ALA A 205 27.38 -2.49 -20.17
CA ALA A 205 28.55 -2.03 -20.91
C ALA A 205 29.51 -1.21 -20.06
N SER A 206 29.01 -0.31 -19.26
CA SER A 206 29.81 0.63 -18.45
C SER A 206 30.06 0.17 -17.03
N LEU A 207 29.28 -0.82 -16.53
CA LEU A 207 29.23 -1.29 -15.13
C LEU A 207 28.89 -0.18 -14.11
N ARG A 208 28.37 0.95 -14.58
CA ARG A 208 27.89 2.05 -13.74
C ARG A 208 26.42 1.85 -13.37
N PRO A 209 25.92 2.51 -12.30
CA PRO A 209 24.49 2.50 -12.01
C PRO A 209 23.67 2.91 -13.23
N TRP A 210 22.67 2.09 -13.57
CA TRP A 210 21.75 2.39 -14.68
C TRP A 210 20.78 3.51 -14.35
N LEU A 211 20.21 3.49 -13.13
CA LEU A 211 19.21 4.48 -12.72
C LEU A 211 19.85 5.83 -12.45
N GLY A 212 19.22 6.89 -12.92
CA GLY A 212 19.73 8.26 -12.77
C GLY A 212 19.97 8.72 -11.32
N ALA A 213 19.29 8.11 -10.34
CA ALA A 213 19.55 8.32 -8.90
C ALA A 213 20.49 7.25 -8.29
N GLY A 214 21.11 6.41 -9.09
CA GLY A 214 22.07 5.38 -8.64
C GLY A 214 21.45 4.08 -8.13
N SER A 215 20.32 4.16 -7.45
CA SER A 215 19.59 3.00 -6.89
C SER A 215 18.08 3.23 -6.98
N GLY A 216 17.29 2.19 -6.66
CA GLY A 216 15.85 2.23 -6.69
C GLY A 216 15.21 1.17 -5.81
N GLY A 217 13.92 0.94 -6.02
CA GLY A 217 13.14 -0.06 -5.32
C GLY A 217 12.73 -1.21 -6.24
N LEU A 218 13.06 -2.44 -5.85
CA LEU A 218 12.63 -3.68 -6.52
C LEU A 218 11.18 -4.00 -6.16
N SER A 219 10.40 -4.37 -7.17
CA SER A 219 8.99 -4.77 -7.05
C SER A 219 8.64 -5.89 -8.06
N GLY A 220 7.41 -6.40 -7.99
CA GLY A 220 6.94 -7.49 -8.85
C GLY A 220 7.15 -8.88 -8.23
N PRO A 221 7.04 -9.97 -9.01
CA PRO A 221 7.11 -11.35 -8.49
C PRO A 221 8.34 -11.67 -7.66
N ALA A 222 9.48 -11.02 -7.93
CA ALA A 222 10.74 -11.22 -7.20
C ALA A 222 10.63 -10.95 -5.70
N VAL A 223 9.73 -10.06 -5.25
CA VAL A 223 9.60 -9.70 -3.83
C VAL A 223 8.50 -10.46 -3.10
N ARG A 224 7.70 -11.29 -3.78
CA ARG A 224 6.50 -11.91 -3.21
C ARG A 224 6.77 -12.73 -1.95
N ALA A 225 7.79 -13.58 -1.95
CA ALA A 225 8.12 -14.41 -0.79
C ALA A 225 8.48 -13.57 0.44
N VAL A 226 9.21 -12.48 0.25
CA VAL A 226 9.53 -11.52 1.32
C VAL A 226 8.27 -10.81 1.79
N ALA A 227 7.42 -10.37 0.86
CA ALA A 227 6.18 -9.68 1.18
C ALA A 227 5.23 -10.56 2.02
N ILE A 228 5.02 -11.82 1.64
CA ILE A 228 4.20 -12.76 2.40
C ILE A 228 4.78 -12.99 3.81
N HIS A 229 6.11 -13.18 3.92
CA HIS A 229 6.77 -13.32 5.22
C HIS A 229 6.50 -12.11 6.14
N GLN A 230 6.70 -10.90 5.62
CA GLN A 230 6.51 -9.67 6.40
C GLN A 230 5.03 -9.41 6.72
N VAL A 231 4.10 -9.66 5.79
CA VAL A 231 2.66 -9.56 6.07
C VAL A 231 2.25 -10.50 7.20
N ARG A 232 2.73 -11.75 7.20
CA ARG A 232 2.47 -12.70 8.30
C ARG A 232 3.04 -12.22 9.63
N ALA A 233 4.28 -11.72 9.63
CA ALA A 233 4.92 -11.19 10.83
C ALA A 233 4.15 -9.99 11.41
N VAL A 234 3.71 -9.06 10.55
CA VAL A 234 2.92 -7.91 10.96
C VAL A 234 1.52 -8.32 11.42
N ALA A 235 0.82 -9.18 10.67
CA ALA A 235 -0.52 -9.63 11.05
C ALA A 235 -0.56 -10.43 12.37
N ALA A 236 0.56 -11.04 12.76
CA ALA A 236 0.70 -11.67 14.07
C ALA A 236 1.03 -10.68 15.21
N ALA A 237 1.51 -9.47 14.88
CA ALA A 237 1.96 -8.47 15.84
C ALA A 237 0.94 -7.38 16.17
N VAL A 238 -0.06 -7.16 15.29
CA VAL A 238 -1.06 -6.09 15.44
C VAL A 238 -2.48 -6.61 15.39
N SER A 239 -3.43 -5.86 15.96
CA SER A 239 -4.87 -6.14 15.88
C SER A 239 -5.57 -5.37 14.76
N ILE A 240 -4.98 -4.27 14.28
CA ILE A 240 -5.50 -3.46 13.16
C ILE A 240 -5.37 -4.18 11.81
N PRO A 241 -6.26 -3.89 10.85
CA PRO A 241 -6.23 -4.50 9.52
C PRO A 241 -4.91 -4.28 8.78
N VAL A 242 -4.50 -5.29 8.01
CA VAL A 242 -3.29 -5.28 7.18
C VAL A 242 -3.68 -5.29 5.70
N ILE A 243 -3.10 -4.38 4.90
CA ILE A 243 -3.15 -4.42 3.44
C ILE A 243 -1.87 -5.06 2.94
N GLY A 244 -1.97 -6.24 2.34
CA GLY A 244 -0.81 -6.95 1.80
C GLY A 244 -0.53 -6.60 0.34
N MET A 245 0.73 -6.31 -0.01
CA MET A 245 1.15 -6.07 -1.39
C MET A 245 2.58 -6.53 -1.64
N GLY A 246 2.88 -6.87 -2.90
CA GLY A 246 4.21 -7.28 -3.35
C GLY A 246 4.17 -8.53 -4.22
N GLY A 247 4.20 -8.38 -5.56
CA GLY A 247 4.23 -9.47 -6.52
C GLY A 247 2.91 -10.21 -6.71
N ILE A 248 1.78 -9.56 -6.45
CA ILE A 248 0.44 -10.09 -6.72
C ILE A 248 0.11 -9.85 -8.19
N GLY A 249 -0.09 -10.93 -8.96
CA GLY A 249 -0.48 -10.91 -10.36
C GLY A 249 -1.59 -11.90 -10.68
N SER A 250 -2.08 -12.68 -9.69
CA SER A 250 -3.16 -13.66 -9.85
C SER A 250 -4.02 -13.76 -8.60
N GLY A 251 -5.21 -14.40 -8.74
CA GLY A 251 -6.10 -14.68 -7.62
C GLY A 251 -5.52 -15.65 -6.60
N ALA A 252 -4.72 -16.62 -7.05
CA ALA A 252 -4.02 -17.53 -6.14
C ALA A 252 -3.00 -16.79 -5.28
N GLU A 253 -2.24 -15.88 -5.87
CA GLU A 253 -1.27 -15.05 -5.15
C GLU A 253 -1.96 -14.09 -4.19
N ALA A 254 -3.11 -13.51 -4.57
CA ALA A 254 -3.94 -12.70 -3.67
C ALA A 254 -4.42 -13.52 -2.46
N LEU A 255 -4.82 -14.77 -2.68
CA LEU A 255 -5.24 -15.67 -1.61
C LEU A 255 -4.10 -16.02 -0.64
N ASP A 256 -2.85 -16.13 -1.11
CA ASP A 256 -1.68 -16.33 -0.24
C ASP A 256 -1.54 -15.19 0.79
N PHE A 257 -1.77 -13.94 0.36
CA PHE A 257 -1.74 -12.78 1.25
C PHE A 257 -2.90 -12.76 2.25
N LEU A 258 -4.11 -13.13 1.81
CA LEU A 258 -5.25 -13.28 2.74
C LEU A 258 -4.95 -14.36 3.77
N ALA A 259 -4.48 -15.52 3.35
CA ALA A 259 -4.05 -16.58 4.25
C ALA A 259 -2.92 -16.13 5.19
N GLY A 260 -2.06 -15.21 4.72
CA GLY A 260 -1.03 -14.53 5.49
C GLY A 260 -1.54 -13.54 6.54
N GLY A 261 -2.85 -13.27 6.59
CA GLY A 261 -3.49 -12.38 7.55
C GLY A 261 -3.91 -11.02 6.99
N ALA A 262 -3.65 -10.74 5.71
CA ALA A 262 -4.11 -9.50 5.08
C ALA A 262 -5.65 -9.42 5.03
N ALA A 263 -6.20 -8.24 5.31
CA ALA A 263 -7.62 -7.93 5.14
C ALA A 263 -7.93 -7.50 3.69
N LEU A 264 -7.00 -6.73 3.10
CA LEU A 264 -7.02 -6.32 1.70
C LEU A 264 -5.72 -6.72 1.02
N VAL A 265 -5.75 -6.80 -0.31
CA VAL A 265 -4.58 -7.02 -1.16
C VAL A 265 -4.46 -5.91 -2.18
N ALA A 266 -3.23 -5.39 -2.38
CA ALA A 266 -2.99 -4.33 -3.34
C ALA A 266 -2.13 -4.81 -4.53
N VAL A 267 -2.68 -4.63 -5.74
CA VAL A 267 -1.97 -4.92 -6.99
C VAL A 267 -1.09 -3.73 -7.36
N GLY A 268 0.19 -3.98 -7.57
CA GLY A 268 1.18 -2.96 -7.89
C GLY A 268 1.75 -3.12 -9.31
N THR A 269 2.93 -3.70 -9.42
CA THR A 269 3.72 -3.82 -10.65
C THR A 269 2.93 -4.43 -11.83
N GLU A 270 2.02 -5.36 -11.57
CA GLU A 270 1.21 -6.01 -12.60
C GLU A 270 0.32 -5.01 -13.38
N ASN A 271 -0.08 -3.89 -12.75
CA ASN A 271 -0.88 -2.86 -13.43
C ASN A 271 -0.16 -2.19 -14.61
N PHE A 272 1.18 -2.24 -14.65
CA PHE A 272 1.96 -1.71 -15.78
C PHE A 272 1.95 -2.66 -16.98
N ARG A 273 1.66 -3.94 -16.78
CA ARG A 273 1.53 -4.94 -17.85
C ARG A 273 0.09 -5.10 -18.31
N ASP A 274 -0.85 -5.05 -17.36
CA ASP A 274 -2.27 -5.30 -17.58
C ASP A 274 -3.09 -4.28 -16.79
N PRO A 275 -3.62 -3.24 -17.43
CA PRO A 275 -4.49 -2.25 -16.77
C PRO A 275 -5.76 -2.84 -16.15
N ALA A 276 -6.17 -4.03 -16.58
CA ALA A 276 -7.31 -4.77 -16.04
C ALA A 276 -6.92 -5.79 -14.96
N ALA A 277 -5.65 -5.76 -14.49
CA ALA A 277 -5.14 -6.72 -13.50
C ALA A 277 -6.00 -6.80 -12.24
N GLY A 278 -6.51 -5.68 -11.72
CA GLY A 278 -7.40 -5.68 -10.55
C GLY A 278 -8.66 -6.52 -10.76
N SER A 279 -9.39 -6.30 -11.87
CA SER A 279 -10.59 -7.07 -12.21
C SER A 279 -10.28 -8.56 -12.44
N ARG A 280 -9.15 -8.85 -13.10
CA ARG A 280 -8.71 -10.23 -13.35
C ARG A 280 -8.38 -10.94 -12.02
N VAL A 281 -7.56 -10.34 -11.18
CA VAL A 281 -7.18 -10.86 -9.85
C VAL A 281 -8.41 -11.08 -8.97
N CYS A 282 -9.36 -10.14 -8.98
CA CYS A 282 -10.61 -10.27 -8.22
C CYS A 282 -11.45 -11.47 -8.69
N ARG A 283 -11.62 -11.66 -10.01
CA ARG A 283 -12.33 -12.80 -10.58
C ARG A 283 -11.66 -14.13 -10.21
N GLU A 284 -10.35 -14.22 -10.42
CA GLU A 284 -9.55 -15.41 -10.09
C GLU A 284 -9.57 -15.72 -8.60
N LEU A 285 -9.50 -14.70 -7.73
CA LEU A 285 -9.60 -14.87 -6.28
C LEU A 285 -10.95 -15.48 -5.89
N ARG A 286 -12.06 -15.04 -6.50
CA ARG A 286 -13.37 -15.63 -6.26
C ARG A 286 -13.40 -17.12 -6.64
N GLU A 287 -12.77 -17.50 -7.75
CA GLU A 287 -12.66 -18.86 -8.21
C GLU A 287 -11.81 -19.70 -7.26
N GLU A 288 -10.68 -19.19 -6.77
CA GLU A 288 -9.80 -19.85 -5.82
C GLU A 288 -10.48 -20.10 -4.46
N LEU A 289 -11.19 -19.09 -3.92
CA LEU A 289 -11.98 -19.23 -2.69
C LEU A 289 -13.05 -20.31 -2.87
N ARG A 290 -13.82 -20.25 -3.96
CA ARG A 290 -14.88 -21.24 -4.26
C ARG A 290 -14.30 -22.64 -4.39
N ARG A 291 -13.18 -22.83 -5.10
CA ARG A 291 -12.51 -24.12 -5.30
C ARG A 291 -12.07 -24.76 -3.98
N ARG A 292 -11.71 -23.93 -3.00
CA ARG A 292 -11.29 -24.37 -1.66
C ARG A 292 -12.44 -24.45 -0.65
N GLY A 293 -13.67 -24.14 -1.06
CA GLY A 293 -14.87 -24.24 -0.20
C GLY A 293 -15.08 -23.02 0.71
N PHE A 294 -14.36 -21.90 0.51
CA PHE A 294 -14.55 -20.68 1.28
C PHE A 294 -15.73 -19.87 0.75
N GLY A 295 -16.60 -19.43 1.66
CA GLY A 295 -17.75 -18.56 1.38
C GLY A 295 -17.37 -17.08 1.28
N SER A 296 -16.24 -16.69 1.88
CA SER A 296 -15.78 -15.30 1.93
C SER A 296 -14.25 -15.18 2.08
N PRO A 297 -13.65 -14.01 1.80
CA PRO A 297 -12.24 -13.74 2.11
C PRO A 297 -11.89 -13.88 3.59
N ALA A 298 -12.84 -13.56 4.47
CA ALA A 298 -12.65 -13.65 5.92
C ALA A 298 -12.37 -15.09 6.39
N GLU A 299 -12.97 -16.10 5.75
CA GLU A 299 -12.74 -17.51 6.07
C GLU A 299 -11.32 -17.98 5.71
N ALA A 300 -10.69 -17.35 4.72
CA ALA A 300 -9.32 -17.65 4.33
C ALA A 300 -8.29 -16.83 5.12
N ARG A 301 -8.72 -15.73 5.77
CA ARG A 301 -7.82 -14.77 6.42
C ARG A 301 -7.12 -15.40 7.61
N GLY A 302 -5.79 -15.30 7.60
CA GLY A 302 -4.96 -15.73 8.73
C GLY A 302 -4.75 -17.23 8.88
N LEU A 303 -5.21 -18.07 7.93
CA LEU A 303 -5.05 -19.53 7.99
C LEU A 303 -3.60 -20.00 8.11
N SER A 304 -2.64 -19.20 7.66
CA SER A 304 -1.21 -19.52 7.77
C SER A 304 -0.52 -18.91 8.99
N LEU A 305 -1.26 -18.16 9.82
CA LEU A 305 -0.72 -17.62 11.06
C LEU A 305 -0.59 -18.73 12.11
N PRO A 306 0.40 -18.64 13.01
CA PRO A 306 0.46 -19.56 14.13
C PRO A 306 -0.81 -19.46 14.98
N GLU A 307 -1.33 -20.57 15.45
CA GLU A 307 -2.40 -20.54 16.46
C GLU A 307 -1.93 -19.72 17.67
N PRO A 308 -2.81 -18.87 18.24
CA PRO A 308 -2.46 -18.16 19.48
C PRO A 308 -2.00 -19.20 20.50
N ALA A 309 -0.81 -19.02 21.07
CA ALA A 309 -0.27 -19.93 22.06
C ALA A 309 -1.32 -20.11 23.18
N LEU A 310 -2.00 -21.24 23.19
CA LEU A 310 -2.88 -21.64 24.28
C LEU A 310 -2.07 -21.54 25.56
N ASN A 311 -2.48 -20.66 26.46
CA ASN A 311 -1.85 -20.45 27.77
C ASN A 311 -1.68 -21.81 28.48
N LEU A 312 -0.50 -22.41 28.34
CA LEU A 312 -0.08 -23.62 29.06
C LEU A 312 0.12 -23.39 30.58
N ARG A 313 -0.49 -22.31 31.13
CA ARG A 313 -0.38 -21.98 32.56
C ARG A 313 -1.56 -22.48 33.40
N SER A 314 -2.29 -23.53 32.99
CA SER A 314 -3.36 -24.13 33.82
C SER A 314 -3.30 -25.63 33.93
N ARG A 315 -2.12 -26.26 33.84
CA ARG A 315 -1.92 -27.66 34.20
C ARG A 315 -0.72 -27.82 35.13
N SER A 316 -0.81 -27.24 36.30
CA SER A 316 -0.01 -27.59 37.48
C SER A 316 -0.83 -27.24 38.71
N SER A 317 -1.71 -28.18 39.06
CA SER A 317 -2.22 -28.39 40.41
C SER A 317 -2.61 -29.86 40.54
#